data_36ad8b5eba1e8f6ffde60ff61c11fdda
#
_entry.id   36ad8b5eba1e8f6ffde60ff61c11fdda
#
_cell.length_a   1.000
_cell.length_b   1.000
_cell.length_c   1.000
_cell.angle_alpha   90.00
_cell.angle_beta   90.00
_cell.angle_gamma   90.00
#
_symmetry.space_group_name_H-M   'P 1'
#
loop_
_entity.id
_entity.type
_entity.pdbx_description
1 polymer ?
#
loop_
_entity_poly.entity_id
_entity_poly.type
_entity_poly.pdbx_seq_one_letter_code
_entity_poly.pdbx_strand_id
1 'polypeptide(L)'
;MNAKSQAKFTPLSFALRWLFATCLVLLTYNPSTYSYFHWVRSSASASELGPEHALVGVILFIGWAMFVRATFRSLGLIGLLIGAAFFATLIWLLDDVGILHADSVSAVTWISLICLSGLLAIGMSWSHIRRRLSGQYDVDDVVD
;
A
#
# COMPACT_ATOMS: atom_id res chain seq x y z
N MET A 1 6.48 -33.18 -17.36
CA MET A 1 6.19 -31.86 -17.94
C MET A 1 5.41 -31.07 -16.90
N ASN A 2 6.10 -30.18 -16.20
CA ASN A 2 5.45 -29.36 -15.17
C ASN A 2 4.75 -28.18 -15.87
N ALA A 3 3.44 -28.27 -16.00
CA ALA A 3 2.64 -27.10 -16.27
C ALA A 3 2.92 -26.11 -15.14
N LYS A 4 3.66 -25.03 -15.42
CA LYS A 4 3.79 -23.89 -14.53
C LYS A 4 2.38 -23.41 -14.24
N SER A 5 1.84 -23.74 -13.08
CA SER A 5 0.58 -23.20 -12.61
C SER A 5 0.76 -21.68 -12.58
N GLN A 6 0.29 -21.02 -13.61
CA GLN A 6 0.20 -19.56 -13.59
C GLN A 6 -0.66 -19.23 -12.37
N ALA A 7 -0.04 -18.57 -11.40
CA ALA A 7 -0.72 -18.20 -10.17
C ALA A 7 -1.94 -17.36 -10.54
N LYS A 8 -3.11 -17.98 -10.52
CA LYS A 8 -4.38 -17.32 -10.82
C LYS A 8 -4.54 -16.19 -9.81
N PHE A 9 -4.73 -14.96 -10.30
CA PHE A 9 -5.08 -13.83 -9.47
C PHE A 9 -6.41 -14.14 -8.77
N THR A 10 -6.35 -14.35 -7.48
CA THR A 10 -7.53 -14.63 -6.64
C THR A 10 -7.81 -13.43 -5.73
N PRO A 11 -9.05 -13.25 -5.26
CA PRO A 11 -9.36 -12.24 -4.24
C PRO A 11 -8.45 -12.36 -3.01
N LEU A 12 -8.06 -13.58 -2.66
CA LEU A 12 -7.12 -13.84 -1.58
C LEU A 12 -5.74 -13.23 -1.84
N SER A 13 -5.22 -13.33 -3.06
CA SER A 13 -3.93 -12.73 -3.40
C SER A 13 -3.94 -11.21 -3.33
N PHE A 14 -5.07 -10.57 -3.66
CA PHE A 14 -5.26 -9.14 -3.46
C PHE A 14 -5.32 -8.78 -1.97
N ALA A 15 -6.10 -9.52 -1.19
CA ALA A 15 -6.23 -9.30 0.25
C ALA A 15 -4.88 -9.43 0.98
N LEU A 16 -4.05 -10.41 0.61
CA LEU A 16 -2.71 -10.55 1.16
C LEU A 16 -1.81 -9.35 0.83
N ARG A 17 -1.85 -8.86 -0.41
CA ARG A 17 -1.09 -7.66 -0.81
C ARG A 17 -1.54 -6.44 -0.04
N TRP A 18 -2.83 -6.25 0.12
CA TRP A 18 -3.37 -5.16 0.91
C TRP A 18 -2.99 -5.28 2.38
N LEU A 19 -3.06 -6.48 2.95
CA LEU A 19 -2.62 -6.73 4.32
C LEU A 19 -1.13 -6.37 4.52
N PHE A 20 -0.25 -6.82 3.61
CA PHE A 20 1.16 -6.47 3.67
C PHE A 20 1.40 -4.96 3.49
N ALA A 21 0.70 -4.32 2.57
CA ALA A 21 0.78 -2.87 2.39
C ALA A 21 0.31 -2.13 3.65
N THR A 22 -0.79 -2.56 4.25
CA THR A 22 -1.33 -1.97 5.48
C THR A 22 -0.35 -2.15 6.65
N CYS A 23 0.20 -3.34 6.82
CA CYS A 23 1.23 -3.60 7.83
C CYS A 23 2.46 -2.70 7.61
N LEU A 24 2.96 -2.58 6.38
CA LEU A 24 4.11 -1.74 6.07
C LEU A 24 3.85 -0.27 6.42
N VAL A 25 2.72 0.27 5.99
CA VAL A 25 2.35 1.67 6.23
C VAL A 25 2.18 1.93 7.73
N LEU A 26 1.40 1.10 8.42
CA LEU A 26 1.10 1.29 9.85
C LEU A 26 2.30 1.02 10.76
N LEU A 27 3.17 0.07 10.41
CA LEU A 27 4.42 -0.16 11.16
C LEU A 27 5.39 1.02 10.99
N THR A 28 5.39 1.66 9.83
CA THR A 28 6.23 2.84 9.60
C THR A 28 5.70 4.03 10.41
N TYR A 29 4.42 4.32 10.28
CA TYR A 29 3.77 5.40 11.02
C TYR A 29 2.30 5.09 11.28
N ASN A 30 1.84 5.40 12.48
CA ASN A 30 0.44 5.46 12.84
C ASN A 30 0.23 6.50 13.96
N PRO A 31 -0.99 7.00 14.20
CA PRO A 31 -1.26 7.99 15.24
C PRO A 31 -1.12 7.45 16.66
N SER A 32 -1.01 6.13 16.85
CA SER A 32 -0.69 5.54 18.15
C SER A 32 0.81 5.68 18.43
N THR A 33 1.21 5.46 19.67
CA THR A 33 2.62 5.51 20.07
C THR A 33 3.43 4.27 19.59
N TYR A 34 2.76 3.30 18.98
CA TYR A 34 3.36 2.02 18.56
C TYR A 34 3.67 1.99 17.06
N SER A 35 4.66 2.79 16.63
CA SER A 35 5.17 2.75 15.26
C SER A 35 6.68 2.96 15.26
N TYR A 36 7.31 2.56 14.15
CA TYR A 36 8.75 2.76 13.97
C TYR A 36 9.17 4.22 14.16
N PHE A 37 8.39 5.15 13.60
CA PHE A 37 8.65 6.59 13.74
C PHE A 37 8.68 7.03 15.21
N HIS A 38 7.69 6.62 16.00
CA HIS A 38 7.64 7.00 17.43
C HIS A 38 8.75 6.31 18.22
N TRP A 39 9.05 5.05 17.90
CA TRP A 39 10.13 4.32 18.55
C TRP A 39 11.50 4.97 18.32
N VAL A 40 11.84 5.30 17.06
CA VAL A 40 13.08 6.01 16.74
C VAL A 40 13.12 7.39 17.40
N ARG A 41 12.02 8.13 17.38
CA ARG A 41 11.94 9.46 18.00
C ARG A 41 12.16 9.42 19.51
N SER A 42 11.55 8.46 20.20
CA SER A 42 11.71 8.31 21.66
C SER A 42 13.13 7.90 22.02
N SER A 43 13.70 6.93 21.30
CA SER A 43 15.08 6.49 21.51
C SER A 43 16.12 7.56 21.18
N ALA A 44 15.87 8.38 20.15
CA ALA A 44 16.71 9.52 19.82
C ALA A 44 16.70 10.59 20.94
N SER A 45 15.53 10.84 21.52
CA SER A 45 15.39 11.79 22.64
C SER A 45 16.10 11.30 23.91
N ALA A 46 16.18 9.98 24.09
CA ALA A 46 16.87 9.33 25.21
C ALA A 46 18.37 9.08 24.92
N SER A 47 18.85 9.38 23.71
CA SER A 47 20.20 9.04 23.24
C SER A 47 20.49 7.52 23.25
N GLU A 48 19.45 6.72 23.06
CA GLU A 48 19.48 5.25 23.09
C GLU A 48 19.32 4.62 21.70
N LEU A 49 19.72 5.32 20.64
CA LEU A 49 19.67 4.78 19.29
C LEU A 49 20.70 3.64 19.14
N GLY A 50 20.21 2.45 18.86
CA GLY A 50 21.03 1.25 18.66
C GLY A 50 20.93 0.70 17.22
N PRO A 51 21.71 -0.33 16.90
CA PRO A 51 21.71 -0.99 15.59
C PRO A 51 20.38 -1.64 15.25
N GLU A 52 19.57 -1.99 16.24
CA GLU A 52 18.21 -2.54 16.05
C GLU A 52 17.29 -1.55 15.33
N HIS A 53 17.40 -0.25 15.63
CA HIS A 53 16.64 0.80 14.95
C HIS A 53 17.03 0.89 13.46
N ALA A 54 18.33 0.79 13.18
CA ALA A 54 18.84 0.79 11.82
C ALA A 54 18.40 -0.46 11.05
N LEU A 55 18.43 -1.62 11.67
CA LEU A 55 18.01 -2.88 11.06
C LEU A 55 16.52 -2.85 10.66
N VAL A 56 15.65 -2.45 11.57
CA VAL A 56 14.21 -2.32 11.29
C VAL A 56 13.96 -1.26 10.22
N GLY A 57 14.69 -0.15 10.26
CA GLY A 57 14.62 0.89 9.22
C GLY A 57 14.97 0.37 7.84
N VAL A 58 16.01 -0.43 7.72
CA VAL A 58 16.42 -1.06 6.44
C VAL A 58 15.33 -2.03 5.95
N ILE A 59 14.76 -2.85 6.82
CA ILE A 59 13.69 -3.79 6.47
C ILE A 59 12.46 -3.02 5.95
N LEU A 60 12.04 -1.98 6.65
CA LEU A 60 10.93 -1.13 6.20
C LEU A 60 11.25 -0.42 4.88
N PHE A 61 12.47 0.06 4.71
CA PHE A 61 12.90 0.69 3.47
C PHE A 61 12.84 -0.28 2.28
N ILE A 62 13.28 -1.52 2.45
CA ILE A 62 13.17 -2.56 1.43
C ILE A 62 11.70 -2.80 1.07
N GLY A 63 10.83 -2.94 2.08
CA GLY A 63 9.39 -3.08 1.86
C GLY A 63 8.81 -1.91 1.05
N TRP A 64 9.12 -0.67 1.43
CA TRP A 64 8.70 0.52 0.71
C TRP A 64 9.23 0.57 -0.72
N ALA A 65 10.50 0.28 -0.92
CA ALA A 65 11.11 0.25 -2.25
C ALA A 65 10.42 -0.76 -3.17
N MET A 66 10.09 -1.93 -2.66
CA MET A 66 9.36 -2.96 -3.41
C MET A 66 7.96 -2.50 -3.80
N PHE A 67 7.17 -1.99 -2.84
CA PHE A 67 5.80 -1.56 -3.08
C PHE A 67 5.73 -0.34 -4.00
N VAL A 68 6.53 0.68 -3.74
CA VAL A 68 6.56 1.90 -4.55
C VAL A 68 7.01 1.59 -5.97
N ARG A 69 8.08 0.82 -6.13
CA ARG A 69 8.56 0.42 -7.46
C ARG A 69 7.52 -0.38 -8.23
N ALA A 70 6.86 -1.34 -7.57
CA ALA A 70 5.81 -2.14 -8.19
C ALA A 70 4.60 -1.27 -8.60
N THR A 71 4.20 -0.33 -7.76
CA THR A 71 3.11 0.60 -8.01
C THR A 71 3.42 1.53 -9.20
N PHE A 72 4.60 2.15 -9.23
CA PHE A 72 5.02 3.00 -10.35
C PHE A 72 5.11 2.21 -11.65
N ARG A 73 5.64 0.99 -11.62
CA ARG A 73 5.75 0.14 -12.81
C ARG A 73 4.37 -0.27 -13.36
N SER A 74 3.39 -0.44 -12.48
CA SER A 74 2.07 -0.96 -12.83
C SER A 74 1.07 0.13 -13.24
N LEU A 75 0.99 1.21 -12.46
CA LEU A 75 0.06 2.32 -12.68
C LEU A 75 0.67 3.44 -13.54
N GLY A 76 1.99 3.59 -13.50
CA GLY A 76 2.66 4.77 -14.01
C GLY A 76 2.36 6.02 -13.17
N LEU A 77 2.97 7.14 -13.52
CA LEU A 77 2.78 8.41 -12.80
C LEU A 77 1.33 8.91 -12.90
N ILE A 78 0.74 8.83 -14.07
CA ILE A 78 -0.64 9.30 -14.30
C ILE A 78 -1.64 8.48 -13.49
N GLY A 79 -1.52 7.15 -13.51
CA GLY A 79 -2.39 6.28 -12.73
C GLY A 79 -2.24 6.49 -11.23
N LEU A 80 -1.02 6.75 -10.75
CA LEU A 80 -0.76 7.09 -9.35
C LEU A 80 -1.42 8.41 -8.95
N LEU A 81 -1.32 9.45 -9.79
CA LEU A 81 -1.95 10.75 -9.53
C LEU A 81 -3.48 10.65 -9.51
N ILE A 82 -4.07 9.89 -10.44
CA ILE A 82 -5.52 9.66 -10.48
C ILE A 82 -5.97 8.89 -9.23
N GLY A 83 -5.24 7.85 -8.84
CA GLY A 83 -5.53 7.09 -7.64
C GLY A 83 -5.41 7.94 -6.36
N ALA A 84 -4.40 8.78 -6.26
CA ALA A 84 -4.22 9.70 -5.14
C ALA A 84 -5.37 10.74 -5.10
N ALA A 85 -5.76 11.30 -6.24
CA ALA A 85 -6.88 12.24 -6.34
C ALA A 85 -8.21 11.56 -5.95
N PHE A 86 -8.42 10.31 -6.35
CA PHE A 86 -9.60 9.54 -5.97
C PHE A 86 -9.68 9.36 -4.45
N PHE A 87 -8.62 8.93 -3.80
CA PHE A 87 -8.62 8.75 -2.35
C PHE A 87 -8.72 10.08 -1.59
N ALA A 88 -8.08 11.14 -2.09
CA ALA A 88 -8.20 12.48 -1.48
C ALA A 88 -9.65 13.00 -1.54
N THR A 89 -10.31 12.86 -2.70
CA THR A 89 -11.72 13.22 -2.84
C THR A 89 -12.65 12.34 -2.02
N LEU A 90 -12.32 11.06 -1.87
CA LEU A 90 -13.09 10.15 -1.02
C LEU A 90 -13.01 10.57 0.46
N ILE A 91 -11.82 10.91 0.94
CA ILE A 91 -11.65 11.41 2.32
C ILE A 91 -12.42 12.70 2.53
N TRP A 92 -12.35 13.63 1.58
CA TRP A 92 -13.12 14.87 1.63
C TRP A 92 -14.63 14.62 1.64
N LEU A 93 -15.13 13.71 0.80
CA LEU A 93 -16.54 13.32 0.80
C LEU A 93 -16.98 12.74 2.14
N LEU A 94 -16.18 11.86 2.75
CA LEU A 94 -16.46 11.25 4.04
C LEU A 94 -16.51 12.27 5.18
N ASP A 95 -15.69 13.31 5.09
CA ASP A 95 -15.70 14.45 6.00
C ASP A 95 -16.98 15.30 5.81
N ASP A 96 -17.30 15.66 4.57
CA ASP A 96 -18.46 16.47 4.21
C ASP A 96 -19.81 15.81 4.61
N VAL A 97 -19.90 14.49 4.46
CA VAL A 97 -21.08 13.70 4.86
C VAL A 97 -21.15 13.51 6.39
N GLY A 98 -20.12 13.92 7.15
CA GLY A 98 -20.08 13.82 8.61
C GLY A 98 -19.81 12.41 9.13
N ILE A 99 -19.35 11.49 8.29
CA ILE A 99 -18.87 10.16 8.71
C ILE A 99 -17.51 10.28 9.39
N LEU A 100 -16.67 11.18 8.88
CA LEU A 100 -15.43 11.60 9.50
C LEU A 100 -15.69 12.90 10.28
N HIS A 101 -15.38 12.88 11.57
CA HIS A 101 -15.31 14.11 12.33
C HIS A 101 -13.91 14.67 12.19
N ALA A 102 -13.71 15.67 11.34
CA ALA A 102 -12.43 16.32 11.07
C ALA A 102 -11.78 16.94 12.32
N ASP A 103 -12.52 17.09 13.41
CA ASP A 103 -12.03 17.54 14.71
C ASP A 103 -11.00 16.58 15.33
N SER A 104 -10.91 15.35 14.82
CA SER A 104 -9.94 14.35 15.26
C SER A 104 -8.88 14.14 14.18
N VAL A 105 -7.77 14.85 14.30
CA VAL A 105 -6.56 14.65 13.45
C VAL A 105 -6.16 13.17 13.40
N SER A 106 -6.37 12.45 14.49
CA SER A 106 -6.11 11.01 14.57
C SER A 106 -6.97 10.20 13.61
N ALA A 107 -8.29 10.44 13.53
CA ALA A 107 -9.20 9.70 12.65
C ALA A 107 -8.85 9.93 11.16
N VAL A 108 -8.61 11.18 10.78
CA VAL A 108 -8.21 11.53 9.41
C VAL A 108 -6.89 10.86 9.06
N THR A 109 -5.94 10.83 9.98
CA THR A 109 -4.64 10.18 9.77
C THR A 109 -4.80 8.66 9.58
N TRP A 110 -5.59 7.97 10.41
CA TRP A 110 -5.85 6.53 10.26
C TRP A 110 -6.45 6.21 8.89
N ILE A 111 -7.44 6.96 8.46
CA ILE A 111 -8.10 6.74 7.18
C ILE A 111 -7.16 7.04 6.01
N SER A 112 -6.38 8.11 6.09
CA SER A 112 -5.37 8.43 5.08
C SER A 112 -4.33 7.32 4.92
N LEU A 113 -3.87 6.72 6.02
CA LEU A 113 -2.93 5.60 5.99
C LEU A 113 -3.56 4.33 5.40
N ILE A 114 -4.82 4.05 5.71
CA ILE A 114 -5.56 2.92 5.11
C ILE A 114 -5.77 3.16 3.61
N CYS A 115 -6.14 4.38 3.19
CA CYS A 115 -6.26 4.75 1.79
C CYS A 115 -4.92 4.63 1.05
N LEU A 116 -3.82 5.06 1.65
CA LEU A 116 -2.49 4.91 1.09
C LEU A 116 -2.13 3.43 0.90
N SER A 117 -2.40 2.59 1.88
CA SER A 117 -2.17 1.14 1.76
C SER A 117 -3.03 0.51 0.67
N GLY A 118 -4.28 0.98 0.52
CA GLY A 118 -5.17 0.58 -0.56
C GLY A 118 -4.63 0.96 -1.94
N LEU A 119 -4.12 2.17 -2.08
CA LEU A 119 -3.49 2.65 -3.32
C LEU A 119 -2.28 1.78 -3.71
N LEU A 120 -1.43 1.45 -2.74
CA LEU A 120 -0.28 0.57 -2.97
C LEU A 120 -0.72 -0.85 -3.36
N ALA A 121 -1.74 -1.40 -2.73
CA ALA A 121 -2.28 -2.73 -3.03
C ALA A 121 -2.90 -2.78 -4.43
N ILE A 122 -3.67 -1.76 -4.81
CA ILE A 122 -4.23 -1.60 -6.16
C ILE A 122 -3.08 -1.46 -7.16
N GLY A 123 -2.08 -0.65 -6.86
CA GLY A 123 -0.91 -0.46 -7.69
C GLY A 123 -0.21 -1.77 -8.01
N MET A 124 0.07 -2.59 -7.01
CA MET A 124 0.68 -3.91 -7.22
C MET A 124 -0.21 -4.90 -7.99
N SER A 125 -1.51 -4.73 -7.95
CA SER A 125 -2.48 -5.64 -8.56
C SER A 125 -3.01 -5.13 -9.89
N TRP A 126 -2.68 -3.90 -10.29
CA TRP A 126 -3.27 -3.20 -11.43
C TRP A 126 -3.14 -3.96 -12.75
N SER A 127 -2.00 -4.56 -13.03
CA SER A 127 -1.79 -5.36 -14.23
C SER A 127 -2.76 -6.54 -14.32
N HIS A 128 -3.07 -7.17 -13.19
CA HIS A 128 -4.03 -8.27 -13.11
C HIS A 128 -5.49 -7.78 -13.21
N ILE A 129 -5.78 -6.65 -12.56
CA ILE A 129 -7.12 -6.02 -12.59
C ILE A 129 -7.44 -5.58 -14.02
N ARG A 130 -6.51 -4.89 -14.68
CA ARG A 130 -6.68 -4.43 -16.06
C ARG A 130 -6.93 -5.58 -17.03
N ARG A 131 -6.22 -6.69 -16.93
CA ARG A 131 -6.44 -7.88 -17.76
C ARG A 131 -7.85 -8.45 -17.59
N ARG A 132 -8.38 -8.44 -16.38
CA ARG A 132 -9.76 -8.90 -16.13
C ARG A 132 -10.82 -7.95 -16.68
N LEU A 133 -10.60 -6.64 -16.58
CA LEU A 133 -11.55 -5.63 -17.04
C LEU A 133 -11.57 -5.49 -18.57
N SER A 134 -10.41 -5.64 -19.23
CA SER A 134 -10.30 -5.51 -20.69
C SER A 134 -10.75 -6.74 -21.47
N GLY A 135 -10.98 -7.85 -20.79
CA GLY A 135 -11.37 -9.11 -21.44
C GLY A 135 -10.31 -9.68 -22.41
N GLN A 136 -9.13 -9.07 -22.46
CA GLN A 136 -8.02 -9.55 -23.29
C GLN A 136 -7.38 -10.76 -22.59
N TYR A 137 -7.87 -11.94 -22.93
CA TYR A 137 -7.07 -13.16 -22.80
C TYR A 137 -5.99 -13.10 -23.89
N ASP A 138 -4.73 -13.21 -23.52
CA ASP A 138 -3.67 -13.47 -24.46
C ASP A 138 -4.01 -14.75 -25.22
N VAL A 139 -4.36 -14.61 -26.49
CA VAL A 139 -4.56 -15.71 -27.44
C VAL A 139 -3.20 -16.07 -28.06
N ASP A 140 -2.15 -16.09 -27.26
CA ASP A 140 -0.82 -16.50 -27.70
C ASP A 140 -0.49 -17.90 -27.19
N ASP A 141 -1.31 -18.89 -27.53
CA ASP A 141 -0.92 -20.29 -27.47
C ASP A 141 -1.75 -21.11 -28.50
N VAL A 142 -1.67 -20.70 -29.76
CA VAL A 142 -1.91 -21.64 -30.85
C VAL A 142 -0.55 -21.88 -31.49
N VAL A 143 0.19 -22.78 -30.93
CA VAL A 143 1.31 -23.43 -31.61
C VAL A 143 0.74 -24.70 -32.21
N ASP A 144 0.67 -24.70 -33.52
CA ASP A 144 0.48 -25.89 -34.37
C ASP A 144 1.54 -26.97 -34.08
#